data_501f8e01a0becd8723db71bca8890369
#
_entry.id   501f8e01a0becd8723db71bca8890369
#
_cell.length_a   1.000
_cell.length_b   1.000
_cell.length_c   1.000
_cell.angle_alpha   90.00
_cell.angle_beta   90.00
_cell.angle_gamma   90.00
#
_symmetry.space_group_name_H-M   'P 1'
#
loop_
_entity.id
_entity.type
_entity.pdbx_description
1 polymer ?
#
loop_
_entity_poly.entity_id
_entity_poly.type
_entity_poly.pdbx_seq_one_letter_code
_entity_poly.pdbx_strand_id
1 'polypeptide(L)'
;MTKPMLGISVGAGLGLLDGLSAWAYPEARAMIVSIVISSTVKGILTGVATGWIAQRWKSLSGGIAARLAIGFALSTIATLPVMSEQPSRYFDIVLPGMVLGAIVGFVTQRYPQPTPAAPGRSTVGLALLLCALPATLGGQQPASGAPDPLQPLAFLIGRWEGTSEGQPGKAKVEREYRRALASRFIHGRNRSEYPPQEKNPKGETHEDEGWFSFDRARKRIVLRQFHAEGFVNQYAEDPPSSAQKLVFTTESIENIPPGWRARETYIVHGPDEFEEVFELAQAGKDFDVYSRVRLKRVR
;
A
#
# COMPACT_ATOMS: atom_id res chain seq x y z
N MET A 1 17.81 36.45 11.93
CA MET A 1 16.82 35.41 11.54
C MET A 1 15.62 35.57 12.45
N THR A 2 14.40 35.55 11.92
CA THR A 2 13.17 35.60 12.75
C THR A 2 12.90 34.24 13.38
N LYS A 3 12.13 34.18 14.52
CA LYS A 3 11.80 32.92 15.16
C LYS A 3 11.07 31.93 14.23
N PRO A 4 10.13 32.35 13.37
CA PRO A 4 9.53 31.44 12.36
C PRO A 4 10.55 30.89 11.36
N MET A 5 11.47 31.72 10.85
CA MET A 5 12.52 31.24 9.93
C MET A 5 13.44 30.21 10.60
N LEU A 6 13.82 30.47 11.86
CA LEU A 6 14.57 29.49 12.64
C LEU A 6 13.78 28.20 12.85
N GLY A 7 12.50 28.33 13.18
CA GLY A 7 11.60 27.17 13.30
C GLY A 7 11.52 26.34 12.02
N ILE A 8 11.38 27.00 10.86
CA ILE A 8 11.37 26.33 9.54
C ILE A 8 12.69 25.57 9.31
N SER A 9 13.84 26.25 9.51
CA SER A 9 15.14 25.62 9.25
C SER A 9 15.42 24.43 10.16
N VAL A 10 15.16 24.57 11.46
CA VAL A 10 15.35 23.49 12.44
C VAL A 10 14.33 22.38 12.22
N GLY A 11 13.06 22.74 11.96
CA GLY A 11 11.99 21.77 11.69
C GLY A 11 12.24 20.97 10.42
N ALA A 12 12.70 21.61 9.34
CA ALA A 12 13.06 20.92 8.10
C ALA A 12 14.24 19.97 8.31
N GLY A 13 15.30 20.40 9.00
CA GLY A 13 16.47 19.55 9.27
C GLY A 13 16.13 18.34 10.13
N LEU A 14 15.37 18.54 11.20
CA LEU A 14 14.93 17.43 12.06
C LEU A 14 13.93 16.51 11.37
N GLY A 15 13.01 17.06 10.55
CA GLY A 15 12.08 16.25 9.76
C GLY A 15 12.80 15.42 8.70
N LEU A 16 13.85 15.94 8.10
CA LEU A 16 14.73 15.20 7.18
C LEU A 16 15.41 14.03 7.90
N LEU A 17 15.99 14.26 9.07
CA LEU A 17 16.64 13.22 9.88
C LEU A 17 15.64 12.16 10.35
N ASP A 18 14.44 12.57 10.78
CA ASP A 18 13.35 11.69 11.15
C ASP A 18 12.95 10.78 9.96
N GLY A 19 12.77 11.36 8.78
CA GLY A 19 12.48 10.61 7.57
C GLY A 19 13.59 9.63 7.17
N LEU A 20 14.85 10.05 7.27
CA LEU A 20 16.01 9.20 6.97
C LEU A 20 16.19 8.06 7.98
N SER A 21 15.76 8.23 9.24
CA SER A 21 15.82 7.14 10.24
C SER A 21 15.01 5.91 9.85
N ALA A 22 13.98 6.09 9.02
CA ALA A 22 13.20 4.99 8.47
C ALA A 22 14.02 4.04 7.57
N TRP A 23 15.20 4.45 7.10
CA TRP A 23 16.12 3.57 6.36
C TRP A 23 16.56 2.34 7.18
N ALA A 24 16.54 2.44 8.51
CA ALA A 24 16.87 1.33 9.40
C ALA A 24 15.86 0.16 9.29
N TYR A 25 14.65 0.41 8.80
CA TYR A 25 13.60 -0.58 8.64
C TYR A 25 13.57 -1.08 7.19
N PRO A 26 13.87 -2.36 6.92
CA PRO A 26 13.94 -2.91 5.56
C PRO A 26 12.66 -2.69 4.74
N GLU A 27 11.50 -2.83 5.37
CA GLU A 27 10.18 -2.64 4.75
C GLU A 27 9.89 -1.17 4.35
N ALA A 28 10.53 -0.20 5.00
CA ALA A 28 10.37 1.21 4.69
C ALA A 28 11.25 1.70 3.53
N ARG A 29 12.29 0.95 3.16
CA ARG A 29 13.28 1.36 2.15
C ARG A 29 12.66 1.61 0.77
N ALA A 30 11.67 0.82 0.38
CA ALA A 30 10.97 0.99 -0.88
C ALA A 30 10.18 2.32 -0.96
N MET A 31 9.82 2.90 0.19
CA MET A 31 9.05 4.13 0.32
C MET A 31 9.87 5.29 0.91
N ILE A 32 11.19 5.14 1.04
CA ILE A 32 12.04 6.07 1.79
C ILE A 32 11.92 7.51 1.30
N VAL A 33 11.85 7.73 -0.01
CA VAL A 33 11.71 9.09 -0.59
C VAL A 33 10.41 9.73 -0.13
N SER A 34 9.30 9.00 -0.17
CA SER A 34 7.99 9.49 0.29
C SER A 34 7.99 9.79 1.79
N ILE A 35 8.61 8.91 2.59
CA ILE A 35 8.73 9.08 4.05
C ILE A 35 9.58 10.31 4.37
N VAL A 36 10.72 10.48 3.72
CA VAL A 36 11.61 11.64 3.92
C VAL A 36 10.91 12.95 3.56
N ILE A 37 10.20 13.00 2.42
CA ILE A 37 9.46 14.18 2.00
C ILE A 37 8.36 14.50 3.03
N SER A 38 7.55 13.53 3.42
CA SER A 38 6.43 13.74 4.35
C SER A 38 6.90 14.15 5.75
N SER A 39 7.97 13.53 6.28
CA SER A 39 8.57 13.92 7.56
C SER A 39 9.20 15.31 7.51
N THR A 40 9.83 15.68 6.40
CA THR A 40 10.38 17.03 6.21
C THR A 40 9.29 18.08 6.18
N VAL A 41 8.20 17.86 5.44
CA VAL A 41 7.03 18.76 5.40
C VAL A 41 6.39 18.89 6.78
N LYS A 42 6.18 17.78 7.49
CA LYS A 42 5.70 17.76 8.88
C LYS A 42 6.60 18.60 9.79
N GLY A 43 7.91 18.46 9.66
CA GLY A 43 8.90 19.23 10.41
C GLY A 43 8.82 20.73 10.12
N ILE A 44 8.67 21.14 8.85
CA ILE A 44 8.49 22.53 8.44
C ILE A 44 7.23 23.12 9.06
N LEU A 45 6.08 22.43 8.97
CA LEU A 45 4.81 22.87 9.53
C LEU A 45 4.88 23.04 11.05
N THR A 46 5.48 22.06 11.74
CA THR A 46 5.77 22.15 13.17
C THR A 46 6.64 23.36 13.49
N GLY A 47 7.67 23.60 12.67
CA GLY A 47 8.60 24.72 12.83
C GLY A 47 7.94 26.09 12.66
N VAL A 48 7.06 26.24 11.64
CA VAL A 48 6.27 27.47 11.43
C VAL A 48 5.37 27.74 12.63
N ALA A 49 4.56 26.74 13.01
CA ALA A 49 3.60 26.86 14.11
C ALA A 49 4.29 27.18 15.44
N THR A 50 5.36 26.47 15.76
CA THR A 50 6.12 26.70 17.01
C THR A 50 6.87 28.03 17.00
N GLY A 51 7.41 28.42 15.85
CA GLY A 51 8.10 29.72 15.70
C GLY A 51 7.14 30.90 15.84
N TRP A 52 5.91 30.77 15.31
CA TRP A 52 4.88 31.81 15.46
C TRP A 52 4.37 31.92 16.90
N ILE A 53 4.14 30.79 17.58
CA ILE A 53 3.77 30.78 19.00
C ILE A 53 4.88 31.37 19.87
N ALA A 54 6.16 31.08 19.53
CA ALA A 54 7.31 31.64 20.24
C ALA A 54 7.39 33.17 20.19
N GLN A 55 6.78 33.82 19.22
CA GLN A 55 6.67 35.28 19.15
C GLN A 55 5.60 35.83 20.12
N ARG A 56 4.50 35.11 20.31
CA ARG A 56 3.35 35.57 21.10
C ARG A 56 3.47 35.20 22.59
N TRP A 57 4.01 34.02 22.91
CA TRP A 57 4.06 33.50 24.27
C TRP A 57 5.47 33.61 24.83
N LYS A 58 5.64 34.46 25.86
CA LYS A 58 6.93 34.71 26.50
C LYS A 58 7.28 33.70 27.61
N SER A 59 6.31 32.91 28.08
CA SER A 59 6.49 31.88 29.11
C SER A 59 7.23 30.66 28.57
N LEU A 60 8.29 30.21 29.23
CA LEU A 60 9.09 29.06 28.81
C LEU A 60 8.29 27.74 28.97
N SER A 61 7.65 27.56 30.12
CA SER A 61 6.88 26.33 30.45
C SER A 61 5.62 26.17 29.61
N GLY A 62 4.80 27.24 29.51
CA GLY A 62 3.60 27.23 28.66
C GLY A 62 3.93 27.10 27.18
N GLY A 63 5.07 27.67 26.77
CA GLY A 63 5.59 27.55 25.42
C GLY A 63 5.99 26.11 25.05
N ILE A 64 6.66 25.37 25.93
CA ILE A 64 7.05 23.96 25.69
C ILE A 64 5.81 23.06 25.63
N ALA A 65 4.88 23.22 26.55
CA ALA A 65 3.63 22.42 26.58
C ALA A 65 2.81 22.60 25.30
N ALA A 66 2.61 23.84 24.83
CA ALA A 66 1.90 24.12 23.59
C ALA A 66 2.56 23.49 22.36
N ARG A 67 3.89 23.40 22.34
CA ARG A 67 4.66 22.85 21.22
C ARG A 67 4.72 21.33 21.19
N LEU A 68 4.77 20.72 22.38
CA LEU A 68 4.53 19.27 22.53
C LEU A 68 3.13 18.92 22.00
N ALA A 69 2.12 19.71 22.34
CA ALA A 69 0.75 19.50 21.86
C ALA A 69 0.64 19.65 20.33
N ILE A 70 1.35 20.61 19.73
CA ILE A 70 1.37 20.76 18.25
C ILE A 70 2.08 19.57 17.60
N GLY A 71 3.25 19.17 18.11
CA GLY A 71 3.97 18.01 17.60
C GLY A 71 3.13 16.73 17.71
N PHE A 72 2.44 16.55 18.83
CA PHE A 72 1.48 15.46 19.04
C PHE A 72 0.33 15.51 18.02
N ALA A 73 -0.37 16.65 17.91
CA ALA A 73 -1.51 16.81 17.02
C ALA A 73 -1.16 16.56 15.54
N LEU A 74 -0.06 17.18 15.06
CA LEU A 74 0.38 16.99 13.67
C LEU A 74 0.83 15.57 13.39
N SER A 75 1.47 14.90 14.35
CA SER A 75 1.87 13.51 14.20
C SER A 75 0.68 12.56 14.25
N THR A 76 -0.31 12.82 15.11
CA THR A 76 -1.57 12.06 15.14
C THR A 76 -2.35 12.20 13.84
N ILE A 77 -2.47 13.42 13.30
CA ILE A 77 -3.11 13.64 11.99
C ILE A 77 -2.38 12.87 10.89
N ALA A 78 -1.04 12.87 10.91
CA ALA A 78 -0.23 12.14 9.94
C ALA A 78 -0.39 10.60 10.05
N THR A 79 -0.80 10.07 11.21
CA THR A 79 -1.02 8.64 11.40
C THR A 79 -2.43 8.17 11.01
N LEU A 80 -3.40 9.07 10.85
CA LEU A 80 -4.78 8.69 10.53
C LEU A 80 -4.91 7.73 9.34
N PRO A 81 -4.18 7.91 8.22
CA PRO A 81 -4.25 6.97 7.10
C PRO A 81 -3.66 5.59 7.40
N VAL A 82 -2.73 5.50 8.37
CA VAL A 82 -2.00 4.28 8.71
C VAL A 82 -2.69 3.52 9.85
N MET A 83 -3.44 4.22 10.71
CA MET A 83 -4.13 3.62 11.87
C MET A 83 -5.18 2.57 11.50
N SER A 84 -5.81 2.68 10.33
CA SER A 84 -6.78 1.70 9.83
C SER A 84 -6.11 0.37 9.45
N GLU A 85 -4.83 0.39 9.08
CA GLU A 85 -4.11 -0.79 8.59
C GLU A 85 -3.15 -1.37 9.64
N GLN A 86 -2.50 -0.51 10.45
CA GLN A 86 -1.48 -0.92 11.43
C GLN A 86 -1.54 -0.08 12.71
N PRO A 87 -2.52 -0.31 13.60
CA PRO A 87 -2.68 0.48 14.83
C PRO A 87 -1.48 0.35 15.80
N SER A 88 -0.72 -0.75 15.73
CA SER A 88 0.48 -0.97 16.55
C SER A 88 1.61 0.04 16.28
N ARG A 89 1.66 0.66 15.09
CA ARG A 89 2.68 1.64 14.73
C ARG A 89 2.37 3.08 15.15
N TYR A 90 1.27 3.31 15.83
CA TYR A 90 0.88 4.65 16.28
C TYR A 90 2.00 5.34 17.09
N PHE A 91 2.53 4.65 18.08
CA PHE A 91 3.58 5.22 18.94
C PHE A 91 4.91 5.43 18.22
N ASP A 92 5.25 4.60 17.24
CA ASP A 92 6.48 4.73 16.44
C ASP A 92 6.51 6.01 15.60
N ILE A 93 5.34 6.55 15.25
CA ILE A 93 5.20 7.78 14.44
C ILE A 93 4.95 9.00 15.33
N VAL A 94 4.14 8.86 16.38
CA VAL A 94 3.72 9.99 17.22
C VAL A 94 4.83 10.42 18.17
N LEU A 95 5.56 9.48 18.76
CA LEU A 95 6.61 9.78 19.75
C LEU A 95 7.76 10.62 19.15
N PRO A 96 8.35 10.25 18.00
CA PRO A 96 9.35 11.09 17.33
C PRO A 96 8.82 12.49 17.00
N GLY A 97 7.56 12.61 16.56
CA GLY A 97 6.95 13.90 16.27
C GLY A 97 6.76 14.81 17.50
N MET A 98 6.44 14.24 18.64
CA MET A 98 6.40 14.97 19.91
C MET A 98 7.79 15.48 20.32
N VAL A 99 8.82 14.63 20.23
CA VAL A 99 10.20 14.97 20.52
C VAL A 99 10.69 16.08 19.58
N LEU A 100 10.40 15.98 18.29
CA LEU A 100 10.72 17.01 17.30
C LEU A 100 10.05 18.35 17.65
N GLY A 101 8.76 18.34 18.02
CA GLY A 101 8.04 19.53 18.46
C GLY A 101 8.69 20.17 19.68
N ALA A 102 9.12 19.38 20.67
CA ALA A 102 9.80 19.85 21.88
C ALA A 102 11.16 20.50 21.54
N ILE A 103 11.99 19.87 20.70
CA ILE A 103 13.31 20.36 20.32
C ILE A 103 13.19 21.67 19.54
N VAL A 104 12.34 21.71 18.50
CA VAL A 104 12.09 22.94 17.72
C VAL A 104 11.57 24.04 18.62
N GLY A 105 10.67 23.70 19.55
CA GLY A 105 10.12 24.61 20.52
C GLY A 105 11.19 25.22 21.44
N PHE A 106 12.06 24.38 22.00
CA PHE A 106 13.16 24.81 22.86
C PHE A 106 14.12 25.71 22.12
N VAL A 107 14.59 25.33 20.94
CA VAL A 107 15.55 26.12 20.15
C VAL A 107 14.95 27.47 19.76
N THR A 108 13.73 27.52 19.26
CA THR A 108 13.07 28.79 18.86
C THR A 108 12.77 29.69 20.03
N GLN A 109 12.53 29.17 21.24
CA GLN A 109 12.30 29.98 22.43
C GLN A 109 13.57 30.60 22.95
N ARG A 110 14.68 29.87 22.95
CA ARG A 110 15.96 30.29 23.53
C ARG A 110 16.73 31.25 22.62
N TYR A 111 16.35 31.36 21.36
CA TYR A 111 17.02 32.22 20.40
C TYR A 111 16.68 33.71 20.65
N PRO A 112 17.71 34.57 20.91
CA PRO A 112 17.50 36.01 21.14
C PRO A 112 16.86 36.64 19.90
N GLN A 113 15.88 37.54 20.10
CA GLN A 113 15.36 38.33 18.97
C GLN A 113 16.28 39.51 18.72
N PRO A 114 16.64 39.81 17.46
CA PRO A 114 17.16 41.14 17.10
C PRO A 114 16.05 42.17 17.32
N THR A 115 16.41 43.34 17.81
CA THR A 115 15.53 44.50 17.99
C THR A 115 14.73 44.74 16.69
N PRO A 116 13.43 45.05 16.74
CA PRO A 116 12.61 45.21 15.54
C PRO A 116 13.08 46.37 14.67
N ALA A 117 13.57 46.09 13.47
CA ALA A 117 13.60 47.07 12.38
C ALA A 117 12.19 47.20 11.82
N ALA A 118 11.80 48.40 11.36
CA ALA A 118 10.49 48.81 10.92
C ALA A 118 9.80 47.85 9.95
N PRO A 119 8.44 47.84 9.86
CA PRO A 119 7.66 46.75 9.24
C PRO A 119 7.85 46.73 7.73
N GLY A 120 8.71 45.83 7.27
CA GLY A 120 8.76 45.39 5.89
C GLY A 120 7.65 44.36 5.62
N ARG A 121 6.98 44.51 4.50
CA ARG A 121 5.86 43.72 4.02
C ARG A 121 6.05 42.21 4.22
N SER A 122 5.05 41.59 4.84
CA SER A 122 5.03 40.25 5.38
C SER A 122 5.24 39.13 4.34
N THR A 123 6.30 38.37 4.56
CA THR A 123 6.52 37.01 4.02
C THR A 123 5.52 35.97 4.54
N VAL A 124 4.55 36.36 5.37
CA VAL A 124 3.46 35.50 5.89
C VAL A 124 2.54 35.03 4.77
N GLY A 125 2.37 35.84 3.70
CA GLY A 125 1.54 35.47 2.55
C GLY A 125 2.07 34.29 1.75
N LEU A 126 3.39 34.12 1.63
CA LEU A 126 3.99 33.04 0.86
C LEU A 126 3.96 31.70 1.61
N ALA A 127 4.07 31.73 2.94
CA ALA A 127 3.98 30.53 3.77
C ALA A 127 2.54 29.97 3.84
N LEU A 128 1.52 30.87 3.82
CA LEU A 128 0.12 30.47 3.75
C LEU A 128 -0.29 29.97 2.34
N LEU A 129 0.34 30.48 1.28
CA LEU A 129 0.10 29.99 -0.08
C LEU A 129 0.65 28.57 -0.29
N LEU A 130 1.76 28.21 0.38
CA LEU A 130 2.30 26.83 0.38
C LEU A 130 1.46 25.86 1.25
N CYS A 131 0.73 26.37 2.25
CA CYS A 131 -0.22 25.59 3.04
C CYS A 131 -1.58 25.41 2.34
N ALA A 132 -1.89 26.22 1.34
CA ALA A 132 -3.11 26.14 0.53
C ALA A 132 -2.93 25.27 -0.73
N LEU A 133 -1.74 24.70 -0.96
CA LEU A 133 -1.63 23.57 -1.87
C LEU A 133 -2.47 22.44 -1.25
N PRO A 134 -3.55 22.01 -1.92
CA PRO A 134 -4.32 20.89 -1.42
C PRO A 134 -3.34 19.75 -1.22
N ALA A 135 -3.48 19.05 -0.09
CA ALA A 135 -2.83 17.77 0.16
C ALA A 135 -3.42 16.70 -0.79
N THR A 136 -3.33 16.95 -2.08
CA THR A 136 -3.56 15.98 -3.17
C THR A 136 -2.34 15.08 -3.35
N LEU A 137 -1.61 14.83 -2.24
CA LEU A 137 -0.79 13.63 -2.04
C LEU A 137 -1.64 12.49 -1.45
N GLY A 138 -2.95 12.63 -1.44
CA GLY A 138 -3.88 11.54 -1.49
C GLY A 138 -3.73 10.88 -2.83
N GLY A 139 -3.43 9.58 -2.83
CA GLY A 139 -3.11 8.70 -3.93
C GLY A 139 -3.35 9.29 -5.31
N GLN A 140 -2.32 9.35 -6.13
CA GLN A 140 -2.49 9.67 -7.55
C GLN A 140 -3.59 8.78 -8.10
N GLN A 141 -4.80 9.36 -8.19
CA GLN A 141 -5.77 8.87 -9.13
C GLN A 141 -5.01 8.76 -10.45
N PRO A 142 -5.00 7.63 -11.13
CA PRO A 142 -4.30 7.53 -12.41
C PRO A 142 -4.73 8.75 -13.21
N ALA A 143 -3.75 9.50 -13.74
CA ALA A 143 -4.01 10.63 -14.60
C ALA A 143 -5.06 10.18 -15.60
N SER A 144 -6.20 10.89 -15.65
CA SER A 144 -7.30 10.61 -16.57
C SER A 144 -6.68 10.56 -17.98
N GLY A 145 -6.39 9.36 -18.50
CA GLY A 145 -5.71 9.14 -19.78
C GLY A 145 -4.56 8.13 -19.79
N ALA A 146 -3.98 7.73 -18.64
CA ALA A 146 -3.02 6.63 -18.63
C ALA A 146 -3.75 5.28 -18.81
N PRO A 147 -3.28 4.38 -19.70
CA PRO A 147 -3.87 3.05 -19.86
C PRO A 147 -3.90 2.32 -18.53
N ASP A 148 -5.03 1.70 -18.19
CA ASP A 148 -5.14 0.87 -17.01
C ASP A 148 -4.25 -0.38 -17.19
N PRO A 149 -3.19 -0.58 -16.37
CA PRO A 149 -2.30 -1.72 -16.53
C PRO A 149 -2.97 -3.07 -16.19
N LEU A 150 -4.12 -3.06 -15.51
CA LEU A 150 -4.91 -4.25 -15.23
C LEU A 150 -6.08 -4.45 -16.22
N GLN A 151 -6.12 -3.66 -17.31
CA GLN A 151 -7.13 -3.81 -18.36
C GLN A 151 -7.19 -5.22 -18.96
N PRO A 152 -6.08 -5.96 -19.15
CA PRO A 152 -6.13 -7.34 -19.63
C PRO A 152 -6.95 -8.28 -18.76
N LEU A 153 -7.11 -7.97 -17.47
CA LEU A 153 -7.88 -8.75 -16.49
C LEU A 153 -9.32 -8.20 -16.29
N ALA A 154 -9.75 -7.20 -17.07
CA ALA A 154 -11.07 -6.61 -16.88
C ALA A 154 -12.23 -7.60 -17.10
N PHE A 155 -12.02 -8.65 -17.90
CA PHE A 155 -12.99 -9.70 -18.12
C PHE A 155 -13.34 -10.46 -16.83
N LEU A 156 -12.40 -10.58 -15.87
CA LEU A 156 -12.65 -11.28 -14.61
C LEU A 156 -13.71 -10.60 -13.75
N ILE A 157 -13.86 -9.27 -13.82
CA ILE A 157 -14.70 -8.51 -12.91
C ILE A 157 -16.14 -8.99 -12.97
N GLY A 158 -16.68 -9.40 -11.79
CA GLY A 158 -18.03 -9.92 -11.62
C GLY A 158 -18.06 -11.24 -10.87
N ARG A 159 -19.21 -11.90 -10.91
CA ARG A 159 -19.45 -13.21 -10.29
C ARG A 159 -19.52 -14.29 -11.35
N TRP A 160 -18.96 -15.44 -11.03
CA TRP A 160 -18.81 -16.57 -11.93
C TRP A 160 -19.13 -17.87 -11.23
N GLU A 161 -19.80 -18.75 -11.92
CA GLU A 161 -20.08 -20.11 -11.46
C GLU A 161 -19.67 -21.11 -12.53
N GLY A 162 -19.27 -22.29 -12.08
CA GLY A 162 -18.85 -23.33 -13.00
C GLY A 162 -18.57 -24.67 -12.35
N THR A 163 -17.85 -25.49 -13.09
CA THR A 163 -17.43 -26.80 -12.64
C THR A 163 -15.95 -26.99 -12.85
N SER A 164 -15.30 -27.64 -11.90
CA SER A 164 -13.92 -28.10 -11.98
C SER A 164 -13.88 -29.61 -12.24
N GLU A 165 -12.85 -30.05 -12.97
CA GLU A 165 -12.47 -31.46 -13.08
C GLU A 165 -10.93 -31.57 -13.06
N GLY A 166 -10.41 -32.72 -12.59
CA GLY A 166 -8.98 -32.94 -12.54
C GLY A 166 -8.56 -33.99 -11.52
N GLN A 167 -7.36 -33.84 -10.98
CA GLN A 167 -6.81 -34.77 -9.98
C GLN A 167 -7.63 -34.83 -8.70
N PRO A 168 -8.13 -33.70 -8.11
CA PRO A 168 -8.96 -33.77 -6.91
C PRO A 168 -10.40 -34.26 -7.16
N GLY A 169 -10.80 -34.46 -8.42
CA GLY A 169 -12.14 -34.86 -8.80
C GLY A 169 -12.97 -33.73 -9.39
N LYS A 170 -14.33 -33.89 -9.34
CA LYS A 170 -15.27 -32.87 -9.81
C LYS A 170 -15.72 -31.97 -8.67
N ALA A 171 -15.82 -30.66 -8.94
CA ALA A 171 -16.30 -29.68 -7.98
C ALA A 171 -17.29 -28.71 -8.61
N LYS A 172 -18.17 -28.12 -7.78
CA LYS A 172 -18.87 -26.89 -8.07
C LYS A 172 -17.95 -25.73 -7.68
N VAL A 173 -17.89 -24.72 -8.52
CA VAL A 173 -16.93 -23.62 -8.36
C VAL A 173 -17.63 -22.29 -8.44
N GLU A 174 -17.29 -21.39 -7.52
CA GLU A 174 -17.73 -20.01 -7.47
C GLU A 174 -16.51 -19.10 -7.43
N ARG A 175 -16.56 -17.99 -8.18
CA ARG A 175 -15.53 -16.95 -8.20
C ARG A 175 -16.20 -15.59 -8.12
N GLU A 176 -15.57 -14.66 -7.40
CA GLU A 176 -15.96 -13.26 -7.38
C GLU A 176 -14.72 -12.38 -7.52
N TYR A 177 -14.73 -11.53 -8.54
CA TYR A 177 -13.64 -10.60 -8.77
C TYR A 177 -14.15 -9.15 -8.74
N ARG A 178 -13.44 -8.26 -8.04
CA ARG A 178 -13.77 -6.85 -7.92
C ARG A 178 -12.54 -5.96 -7.96
N ARG A 179 -12.71 -4.74 -8.44
CA ARG A 179 -11.71 -3.69 -8.28
C ARG A 179 -11.62 -3.29 -6.81
N ALA A 180 -10.39 -3.12 -6.32
CA ALA A 180 -10.11 -2.79 -4.92
C ALA A 180 -9.04 -1.70 -4.80
N LEU A 181 -8.96 -1.05 -3.62
CA LEU A 181 -7.93 -0.08 -3.27
C LEU A 181 -7.75 0.99 -4.36
N ALA A 182 -8.80 1.81 -4.56
CA ALA A 182 -8.87 2.85 -5.60
C ALA A 182 -8.63 2.30 -7.01
N SER A 183 -9.16 1.11 -7.30
CA SER A 183 -9.06 0.39 -8.59
C SER A 183 -7.63 0.03 -9.02
N ARG A 184 -6.66 0.08 -8.10
CA ARG A 184 -5.27 -0.29 -8.36
C ARG A 184 -4.99 -1.79 -8.29
N PHE A 185 -5.94 -2.55 -7.76
CA PHE A 185 -5.88 -4.00 -7.58
C PHE A 185 -7.16 -4.65 -8.10
N ILE A 186 -7.07 -5.93 -8.42
CA ILE A 186 -8.25 -6.79 -8.53
C ILE A 186 -8.15 -7.82 -7.41
N HIS A 187 -9.19 -7.91 -6.60
CA HIS A 187 -9.34 -8.90 -5.56
C HIS A 187 -10.29 -9.99 -6.06
N GLY A 188 -9.86 -11.24 -5.95
CA GLY A 188 -10.62 -12.42 -6.26
C GLY A 188 -10.91 -13.23 -5.00
N ARG A 189 -12.11 -13.78 -4.88
CA ARG A 189 -12.48 -14.81 -3.90
C ARG A 189 -12.91 -16.05 -4.65
N ASN A 190 -12.32 -17.16 -4.29
CA ASN A 190 -12.53 -18.44 -4.93
C ASN A 190 -13.06 -19.44 -3.92
N ARG A 191 -14.08 -20.20 -4.32
CA ARG A 191 -14.63 -21.31 -3.56
C ARG A 191 -14.88 -22.48 -4.48
N SER A 192 -14.40 -23.67 -4.10
CA SER A 192 -14.61 -24.93 -4.81
C SER A 192 -15.13 -25.97 -3.84
N GLU A 193 -16.30 -26.53 -4.14
CA GLU A 193 -16.94 -27.57 -3.33
C GLU A 193 -16.80 -28.90 -4.02
N TYR A 194 -16.02 -29.80 -3.44
CA TYR A 194 -15.83 -31.18 -3.87
C TYR A 194 -16.76 -32.09 -3.05
N PRO A 195 -17.83 -32.66 -3.64
CA PRO A 195 -18.65 -33.65 -2.94
C PRO A 195 -17.86 -34.94 -2.69
N PRO A 196 -18.29 -35.80 -1.74
CA PRO A 196 -17.73 -37.13 -1.59
C PRO A 196 -17.76 -37.91 -2.91
N GLN A 197 -16.59 -38.38 -3.34
CA GLN A 197 -16.40 -39.10 -4.61
C GLN A 197 -15.20 -40.04 -4.50
N GLU A 198 -15.00 -40.92 -5.47
CA GLU A 198 -13.97 -41.96 -5.45
C GLU A 198 -12.57 -41.38 -5.14
N LYS A 199 -12.20 -40.28 -5.81
CA LYS A 199 -10.90 -39.61 -5.61
C LYS A 199 -10.82 -38.77 -4.32
N ASN A 200 -11.95 -38.41 -3.74
CA ASN A 200 -12.06 -37.66 -2.49
C ASN A 200 -13.26 -38.14 -1.68
N PRO A 201 -13.15 -39.29 -0.94
CA PRO A 201 -14.26 -39.92 -0.25
C PRO A 201 -14.91 -39.09 0.85
N LYS A 202 -14.19 -38.11 1.41
CA LYS A 202 -14.71 -37.22 2.46
C LYS A 202 -15.37 -35.98 1.88
N GLY A 203 -15.05 -35.63 0.65
CA GLY A 203 -15.33 -34.31 0.11
C GLY A 203 -14.49 -33.21 0.81
N GLU A 204 -14.46 -32.06 0.24
CA GLU A 204 -13.80 -30.86 0.85
C GLU A 204 -14.36 -29.58 0.26
N THR A 205 -14.16 -28.49 0.98
CA THR A 205 -14.31 -27.13 0.46
C THR A 205 -12.93 -26.49 0.45
N HIS A 206 -12.51 -26.05 -0.72
CA HIS A 206 -11.29 -25.29 -0.90
C HIS A 206 -11.65 -23.83 -1.12
N GLU A 207 -11.00 -22.93 -0.35
CA GLU A 207 -11.18 -21.48 -0.46
C GLU A 207 -9.82 -20.81 -0.59
N ASP A 208 -9.75 -19.82 -1.47
CA ASP A 208 -8.58 -18.94 -1.58
C ASP A 208 -8.98 -17.50 -1.91
N GLU A 209 -8.11 -16.57 -1.60
CA GLU A 209 -8.22 -15.17 -1.98
C GLU A 209 -7.01 -14.75 -2.82
N GLY A 210 -7.28 -14.17 -3.98
CA GLY A 210 -6.26 -13.70 -4.93
C GLY A 210 -6.22 -12.18 -5.03
N TRP A 211 -5.01 -11.63 -5.16
CA TRP A 211 -4.77 -10.21 -5.37
C TRP A 211 -3.91 -9.99 -6.60
N PHE A 212 -4.49 -9.44 -7.66
CA PHE A 212 -3.75 -8.99 -8.82
C PHE A 212 -3.29 -7.55 -8.63
N SER A 213 -2.03 -7.29 -8.97
CA SER A 213 -1.39 -5.98 -8.92
C SER A 213 -0.47 -5.80 -10.12
N PHE A 214 -0.14 -4.55 -10.46
CA PHE A 214 0.83 -4.26 -11.50
C PHE A 214 2.17 -3.82 -10.89
N ASP A 215 3.21 -4.61 -11.14
CA ASP A 215 4.59 -4.26 -10.79
C ASP A 215 5.14 -3.29 -11.84
N ARG A 216 5.27 -2.03 -11.45
CA ARG A 216 5.72 -0.96 -12.34
C ARG A 216 7.19 -1.08 -12.74
N ALA A 217 8.01 -1.64 -11.86
CA ALA A 217 9.44 -1.80 -12.12
C ALA A 217 9.68 -2.88 -13.18
N ARG A 218 8.96 -3.99 -13.08
CA ARG A 218 9.07 -5.12 -14.01
C ARG A 218 8.10 -5.05 -15.19
N LYS A 219 7.13 -4.12 -15.15
CA LYS A 219 6.04 -3.95 -16.13
C LYS A 219 5.24 -5.24 -16.35
N ARG A 220 4.90 -5.93 -15.25
CA ARG A 220 4.20 -7.22 -15.25
C ARG A 220 3.05 -7.21 -14.27
N ILE A 221 2.00 -7.98 -14.56
CA ILE A 221 0.96 -8.29 -13.59
C ILE A 221 1.49 -9.37 -12.65
N VAL A 222 1.20 -9.22 -11.37
CA VAL A 222 1.56 -10.18 -10.31
C VAL A 222 0.27 -10.60 -9.61
N LEU A 223 0.12 -11.90 -9.38
CA LEU A 223 -0.96 -12.49 -8.60
C LEU A 223 -0.38 -13.07 -7.30
N ARG A 224 -1.01 -12.78 -6.18
CA ARG A 224 -0.75 -13.43 -4.89
C ARG A 224 -2.03 -14.11 -4.44
N GLN A 225 -1.96 -15.43 -4.20
CA GLN A 225 -3.08 -16.23 -3.72
C GLN A 225 -2.78 -16.76 -2.32
N PHE A 226 -3.76 -16.62 -1.45
CA PHE A 226 -3.73 -17.04 -0.05
C PHE A 226 -4.75 -18.17 0.10
N HIS A 227 -4.29 -19.36 0.42
CA HIS A 227 -5.10 -20.55 0.49
C HIS A 227 -5.48 -20.89 1.93
N ALA A 228 -6.70 -21.41 2.13
CA ALA A 228 -7.21 -21.80 3.45
C ALA A 228 -6.31 -22.83 4.15
N GLU A 229 -5.55 -23.61 3.39
CA GLU A 229 -4.57 -24.59 3.88
C GLU A 229 -3.29 -23.93 4.41
N GLY A 230 -3.13 -22.59 4.28
CA GLY A 230 -2.05 -21.83 4.86
C GLY A 230 -0.81 -21.68 3.99
N PHE A 231 -0.85 -22.04 2.72
CA PHE A 231 0.22 -21.71 1.77
C PHE A 231 -0.10 -20.45 0.95
N VAL A 232 0.93 -19.81 0.41
CA VAL A 232 0.79 -18.59 -0.40
C VAL A 232 1.56 -18.77 -1.71
N ASN A 233 0.86 -18.58 -2.83
CA ASN A 233 1.46 -18.56 -4.15
C ASN A 233 1.71 -17.11 -4.59
N GLN A 234 2.92 -16.80 -5.03
CA GLN A 234 3.22 -15.57 -5.73
C GLN A 234 3.57 -15.89 -7.18
N TYR A 235 2.75 -15.39 -8.10
CA TYR A 235 2.92 -15.57 -9.54
C TYR A 235 3.33 -14.27 -10.21
N ALA A 236 4.02 -14.37 -11.33
CA ALA A 236 4.17 -13.29 -12.30
C ALA A 236 3.60 -13.72 -13.65
N GLU A 237 3.03 -12.76 -14.36
CA GLU A 237 2.55 -12.96 -15.73
C GLU A 237 3.70 -13.34 -16.66
N ASP A 238 3.50 -14.36 -17.49
CA ASP A 238 4.45 -14.80 -18.51
C ASP A 238 4.17 -14.09 -19.84
N PRO A 239 5.09 -13.31 -20.40
CA PRO A 239 4.95 -12.75 -21.74
C PRO A 239 5.26 -13.80 -22.84
N PRO A 240 4.60 -13.71 -24.01
CA PRO A 240 3.57 -12.73 -24.37
C PRO A 240 2.19 -13.21 -23.94
N SER A 241 1.49 -12.40 -23.14
CA SER A 241 0.06 -12.56 -22.90
C SER A 241 -0.75 -11.99 -24.07
N SER A 242 -1.92 -12.57 -24.32
CA SER A 242 -2.88 -12.06 -25.29
C SER A 242 -4.21 -11.75 -24.61
N ALA A 243 -5.09 -11.01 -25.31
CA ALA A 243 -6.43 -10.74 -24.78
C ALA A 243 -7.26 -12.02 -24.53
N GLN A 244 -6.90 -13.14 -25.17
CA GLN A 244 -7.58 -14.41 -25.05
C GLN A 244 -6.87 -15.40 -24.11
N LYS A 245 -5.60 -15.17 -23.76
CA LYS A 245 -4.84 -16.10 -22.93
C LYS A 245 -3.82 -15.35 -22.07
N LEU A 246 -3.98 -15.48 -20.76
CA LEU A 246 -3.01 -14.98 -19.78
C LEU A 246 -2.44 -16.17 -19.00
N VAL A 247 -1.12 -16.17 -18.82
CA VAL A 247 -0.39 -17.22 -18.12
C VAL A 247 0.36 -16.61 -16.97
N PHE A 248 0.28 -17.23 -15.80
CA PHE A 248 0.95 -16.81 -14.59
C PHE A 248 1.73 -18.00 -14.01
N THR A 249 3.04 -17.85 -13.85
CA THR A 249 3.89 -18.88 -13.26
C THR A 249 4.42 -18.41 -11.90
N THR A 250 4.48 -19.31 -10.91
CA THR A 250 4.97 -18.97 -9.58
C THR A 250 6.44 -18.58 -9.60
N GLU A 251 6.75 -17.48 -8.91
CA GLU A 251 8.10 -17.06 -8.55
C GLU A 251 8.49 -17.64 -7.18
N SER A 252 7.50 -17.80 -6.29
CA SER A 252 7.65 -18.44 -4.98
C SER A 252 6.35 -19.06 -4.52
N ILE A 253 6.45 -20.10 -3.68
CA ILE A 253 5.33 -20.67 -2.94
C ILE A 253 5.79 -20.83 -1.50
N GLU A 254 5.04 -20.25 -0.55
CA GLU A 254 5.33 -20.33 0.88
C GLU A 254 4.65 -21.57 1.48
N ASN A 255 5.26 -22.13 2.54
CA ASN A 255 4.71 -23.21 3.37
C ASN A 255 4.48 -24.54 2.65
N ILE A 256 5.18 -24.80 1.54
CA ILE A 256 5.25 -26.10 0.88
C ILE A 256 6.71 -26.55 0.69
N PRO A 257 6.99 -27.81 0.40
CA PRO A 257 8.35 -28.28 0.12
C PRO A 257 9.02 -27.46 -1.00
N PRO A 258 10.32 -27.15 -0.90
CA PRO A 258 11.02 -26.31 -1.88
C PRO A 258 11.06 -26.98 -3.26
N GLY A 259 11.07 -26.14 -4.31
CA GLY A 259 11.17 -26.58 -5.70
C GLY A 259 9.86 -26.89 -6.39
N TRP A 260 8.72 -26.86 -5.67
CA TRP A 260 7.41 -26.91 -6.31
C TRP A 260 7.14 -25.63 -7.09
N ARG A 261 6.44 -25.75 -8.19
CA ARG A 261 5.99 -24.64 -9.03
C ARG A 261 4.53 -24.83 -9.40
N ALA A 262 3.81 -23.74 -9.56
CA ALA A 262 2.44 -23.74 -10.05
C ALA A 262 2.31 -22.82 -11.26
N ARG A 263 1.36 -23.10 -12.14
CA ARG A 263 1.02 -22.27 -13.27
C ARG A 263 -0.50 -22.15 -13.38
N GLU A 264 -0.96 -20.92 -13.48
CA GLU A 264 -2.36 -20.55 -13.64
C GLU A 264 -2.54 -19.97 -15.04
N THR A 265 -3.44 -20.54 -15.83
CA THR A 265 -3.73 -20.06 -17.17
C THR A 265 -5.21 -19.69 -17.28
N TYR A 266 -5.49 -18.44 -17.68
CA TYR A 266 -6.84 -17.97 -17.99
C TYR A 266 -7.03 -17.97 -19.51
N ILE A 267 -8.07 -18.65 -20.00
CA ILE A 267 -8.43 -18.73 -21.42
C ILE A 267 -9.80 -18.11 -21.60
N VAL A 268 -9.88 -16.97 -22.29
CA VAL A 268 -11.12 -16.22 -22.50
C VAL A 268 -11.83 -16.76 -23.75
N HIS A 269 -13.02 -17.33 -23.56
CA HIS A 269 -13.86 -17.82 -24.64
C HIS A 269 -14.89 -16.78 -25.13
N GLY A 270 -15.13 -15.75 -24.30
CA GLY A 270 -16.06 -14.66 -24.61
C GLY A 270 -16.31 -13.77 -23.41
N PRO A 271 -17.20 -12.78 -23.51
CA PRO A 271 -17.48 -11.84 -22.43
C PRO A 271 -18.08 -12.49 -21.18
N ASP A 272 -18.75 -13.63 -21.35
CA ASP A 272 -19.48 -14.33 -20.29
C ASP A 272 -18.94 -15.75 -20.04
N GLU A 273 -17.76 -16.11 -20.59
CA GLU A 273 -17.18 -17.44 -20.41
C GLU A 273 -15.65 -17.42 -20.46
N PHE A 274 -15.00 -18.05 -19.47
CA PHE A 274 -13.57 -18.31 -19.49
C PHE A 274 -13.24 -19.65 -18.81
N GLU A 275 -12.03 -20.15 -19.03
CA GLU A 275 -11.47 -21.35 -18.44
C GLU A 275 -10.22 -21.00 -17.62
N GLU A 276 -10.11 -21.58 -16.43
CA GLU A 276 -8.89 -21.62 -15.64
C GLU A 276 -8.26 -23.00 -15.79
N VAL A 277 -6.96 -23.03 -16.07
CA VAL A 277 -6.17 -24.27 -16.07
C VAL A 277 -5.10 -24.12 -15.01
N PHE A 278 -5.19 -24.94 -13.97
CA PHE A 278 -4.21 -24.98 -12.92
C PHE A 278 -3.27 -26.19 -13.10
N GLU A 279 -1.97 -25.92 -13.11
CA GLU A 279 -0.93 -26.91 -13.33
C GLU A 279 0.07 -26.87 -12.18
N LEU A 280 0.55 -28.04 -11.77
CA LEU A 280 1.56 -28.21 -10.75
C LEU A 280 2.79 -28.91 -11.30
N ALA A 281 3.96 -28.55 -10.79
CA ALA A 281 5.23 -29.23 -11.05
C ALA A 281 5.96 -29.46 -9.73
N GLN A 282 6.26 -30.70 -9.42
CA GLN A 282 7.20 -31.06 -8.35
C GLN A 282 8.62 -30.62 -8.71
N ALA A 283 9.51 -30.58 -7.72
CA ALA A 283 10.92 -30.25 -7.94
C ALA A 283 11.54 -31.11 -9.06
N GLY A 284 12.05 -30.44 -10.10
CA GLY A 284 12.69 -31.10 -11.25
C GLY A 284 11.77 -31.83 -12.21
N LYS A 285 10.44 -31.67 -12.06
CA LYS A 285 9.44 -32.26 -12.97
C LYS A 285 8.83 -31.20 -13.87
N ASP A 286 8.22 -31.62 -14.99
CA ASP A 286 7.42 -30.77 -15.85
C ASP A 286 6.06 -30.48 -15.23
N PHE A 287 5.39 -29.46 -15.74
CA PHE A 287 4.01 -29.13 -15.35
C PHE A 287 3.03 -30.20 -15.77
N ASP A 288 2.18 -30.62 -14.84
CA ASP A 288 1.06 -31.52 -15.08
C ASP A 288 -0.24 -30.80 -14.70
N VAL A 289 -1.29 -31.02 -15.49
CA VAL A 289 -2.60 -30.42 -15.24
C VAL A 289 -3.19 -31.01 -13.96
N TYR A 290 -3.38 -30.15 -12.96
CA TYR A 290 -4.01 -30.52 -11.71
C TYR A 290 -5.54 -30.40 -11.80
N SER A 291 -6.02 -29.25 -12.33
CA SER A 291 -7.46 -29.03 -12.53
C SER A 291 -7.75 -28.09 -13.71
N ARG A 292 -8.98 -28.22 -14.24
CA ARG A 292 -9.58 -27.33 -15.22
C ARG A 292 -10.92 -26.86 -14.70
N VAL A 293 -11.17 -25.56 -14.76
CA VAL A 293 -12.40 -24.95 -14.30
C VAL A 293 -13.01 -24.16 -15.44
N ARG A 294 -14.25 -24.49 -15.81
CA ARG A 294 -15.01 -23.75 -16.81
C ARG A 294 -16.06 -22.88 -16.14
N LEU A 295 -15.98 -21.57 -16.35
CA LEU A 295 -16.71 -20.57 -15.62
C LEU A 295 -17.61 -19.76 -16.54
N LYS A 296 -18.87 -19.55 -16.11
CA LYS A 296 -19.84 -18.69 -16.76
C LYS A 296 -20.25 -17.57 -15.85
N ARG A 297 -20.45 -16.39 -16.42
CA ARG A 297 -20.84 -15.20 -15.69
C ARG A 297 -22.23 -15.36 -15.10
N VAL A 298 -22.37 -15.01 -13.81
CA VAL A 298 -23.68 -14.89 -13.15
C VAL A 298 -24.23 -13.50 -13.45
N ARG A 299 -25.47 -13.43 -13.94
CA ARG A 299 -26.18 -12.19 -14.25
C ARG A 299 -27.02 -11.71 -13.08
#